data_1ad418943a4cdaedeb27111e64eb077b
#
_entry.id   1ad418943a4cdaedeb27111e64eb077b
#
_cell.length_a   1.000
_cell.length_b   1.000
_cell.length_c   1.000
_cell.angle_alpha   90.00
_cell.angle_beta   90.00
_cell.angle_gamma   90.00
#
_symmetry.space_group_name_H-M   'P 1'
#
loop_
_entity.id
_entity.type
_entity.pdbx_description
1 polymer ?
#
loop_
_entity_poly.entity_id
_entity_poly.type
_entity_poly.pdbx_seq_one_letter_code
_entity_poly.pdbx_strand_id
1 'polypeptide(L)'
;FRDCFKLSRDDFYSLLTAANKLPTTAQPPPGDFLQVMQEAAAAGQEAVVITISSALSGTYESALMAQDQLDQKDQVAVFDSRTASLGEGLLVLKAQEMAEAGLGKSEILKELTKIRSRLFSVFTLDTLEYLQKGGRISKAQAVMGDVLNIKPILEVNKEGRIVPREKARGRRRAIKRLLDIIAEDGRELYNQLVIIGHSRCAEEAIAFADELKKLYNPKEVQIGEIGSTIGTHT
;
A
#
# COMPACT_ATOMS: atom_id res chain seq x y z
N PHE A 1 17.55 8.75 1.43
CA PHE A 1 16.67 9.55 2.28
C PHE A 1 15.65 8.64 2.95
N ARG A 2 15.29 8.90 4.22
CA ARG A 2 14.13 8.27 4.85
C ARG A 2 12.88 8.96 4.34
N ASP A 3 11.88 8.18 3.92
CA ASP A 3 10.60 8.67 3.39
C ASP A 3 9.90 9.55 4.43
N CYS A 4 9.31 10.64 3.97
CA CYS A 4 8.58 11.64 4.77
C CYS A 4 9.38 12.38 5.86
N PHE A 5 10.66 12.03 6.12
CA PHE A 5 11.46 12.68 7.18
C PHE A 5 12.48 13.69 6.68
N LYS A 6 13.13 13.42 5.54
CA LYS A 6 14.25 14.25 5.04
C LYS A 6 13.96 14.94 3.72
N LEU A 7 12.88 14.59 3.06
CA LEU A 7 12.47 15.12 1.78
C LEU A 7 10.95 15.29 1.79
N SER A 8 10.46 16.48 1.47
CA SER A 8 9.03 16.70 1.32
C SER A 8 8.53 15.95 0.09
N ARG A 9 7.23 15.62 0.05
CA ARG A 9 6.63 14.98 -1.13
C ARG A 9 6.76 15.84 -2.36
N ASP A 10 6.56 17.15 -2.23
CA ASP A 10 6.69 18.10 -3.33
C ASP A 10 8.10 18.15 -3.92
N ASP A 11 9.11 18.21 -3.07
CA ASP A 11 10.50 18.17 -3.51
C ASP A 11 10.84 16.84 -4.16
N PHE A 12 10.37 15.72 -3.59
CA PHE A 12 10.59 14.40 -4.15
C PHE A 12 10.03 14.28 -5.58
N TYR A 13 8.76 14.62 -5.79
CA TYR A 13 8.14 14.49 -7.12
C TYR A 13 8.75 15.48 -8.12
N SER A 14 9.16 16.64 -7.68
CA SER A 14 9.89 17.61 -8.52
C SER A 14 11.24 17.06 -8.97
N LEU A 15 11.99 16.42 -8.06
CA LEU A 15 13.26 15.77 -8.36
C LEU A 15 13.06 14.53 -9.25
N LEU A 16 12.02 13.73 -8.99
CA LEU A 16 11.71 12.53 -9.78
C LEU A 16 11.46 12.86 -11.25
N THR A 17 10.66 13.91 -11.51
CA THR A 17 10.34 14.33 -12.88
C THR A 17 11.53 14.97 -13.62
N ALA A 18 12.46 15.57 -12.89
CA ALA A 18 13.67 16.18 -13.46
C ALA A 18 14.84 15.18 -13.60
N ALA A 19 14.72 13.98 -13.02
CA ALA A 19 15.84 13.04 -12.94
C ALA A 19 16.07 12.29 -14.26
N ASN A 20 17.31 12.29 -14.74
CA ASN A 20 17.72 11.46 -15.88
C ASN A 20 17.82 9.96 -15.53
N LYS A 21 17.96 9.65 -14.23
CA LYS A 21 18.02 8.28 -13.72
C LYS A 21 17.04 8.14 -12.56
N LEU A 22 16.18 7.14 -12.63
CA LEU A 22 15.21 6.88 -11.59
C LEU A 22 15.91 6.57 -10.26
N PRO A 23 15.39 7.09 -9.13
CA PRO A 23 15.86 6.71 -7.81
C PRO A 23 15.55 5.23 -7.55
N THR A 24 16.23 4.66 -6.58
CA THR A 24 15.99 3.30 -6.11
C THR A 24 15.52 3.34 -4.66
N THR A 25 14.76 2.33 -4.26
CA THR A 25 14.34 2.14 -2.88
C THR A 25 15.11 0.97 -2.26
N ALA A 26 15.32 1.05 -0.95
CA ALA A 26 15.87 -0.04 -0.15
C ALA A 26 14.94 -0.32 1.02
N GLN A 27 14.85 -1.59 1.42
CA GLN A 27 14.16 -1.99 2.64
C GLN A 27 14.90 -1.46 3.87
N PRO A 28 14.22 -1.19 5.00
CA PRO A 28 14.88 -0.90 6.26
C PRO A 28 15.76 -2.09 6.68
N PRO A 29 16.96 -1.86 7.24
CA PRO A 29 17.80 -2.94 7.73
C PRO A 29 17.19 -3.57 8.99
N PRO A 30 17.51 -4.86 9.30
CA PRO A 30 17.01 -5.52 10.51
C PRO A 30 17.26 -4.76 11.81
N GLY A 31 18.38 -4.04 11.92
CA GLY A 31 18.71 -3.24 13.09
C GLY A 31 17.70 -2.13 13.41
N ASP A 32 17.10 -1.52 12.40
CA ASP A 32 16.07 -0.48 12.61
C ASP A 32 14.78 -1.09 13.22
N PHE A 33 14.42 -2.30 12.82
CA PHE A 33 13.31 -3.04 13.42
C PHE A 33 13.65 -3.54 14.83
N LEU A 34 14.86 -4.08 15.01
CA LEU A 34 15.30 -4.64 16.27
C LEU A 34 15.25 -3.59 17.38
N GLN A 35 15.71 -2.38 17.10
CA GLN A 35 15.66 -1.29 18.08
C GLN A 35 14.23 -1.05 18.59
N VAL A 36 13.26 -0.86 17.68
CA VAL A 36 11.86 -0.58 18.06
C VAL A 36 11.21 -1.77 18.77
N MET A 37 11.52 -3.00 18.33
CA MET A 37 11.02 -4.22 18.96
C MET A 37 11.57 -4.38 20.38
N GLN A 38 12.86 -4.08 20.61
CA GLN A 38 13.48 -4.09 21.93
C GLN A 38 12.88 -3.06 22.87
N GLU A 39 12.59 -1.85 22.38
CA GLU A 39 11.94 -0.81 23.15
C GLU A 39 10.54 -1.26 23.62
N ALA A 40 9.73 -1.88 22.75
CA ALA A 40 8.42 -2.42 23.10
C ALA A 40 8.54 -3.57 24.12
N ALA A 41 9.44 -4.51 23.89
CA ALA A 41 9.68 -5.64 24.81
C ALA A 41 10.15 -5.19 26.19
N ALA A 42 11.08 -4.23 26.27
CA ALA A 42 11.54 -3.66 27.53
C ALA A 42 10.44 -2.93 28.31
N ALA A 43 9.45 -2.37 27.60
CA ALA A 43 8.26 -1.79 28.21
C ALA A 43 7.22 -2.84 28.64
N GLY A 44 7.47 -4.13 28.41
CA GLY A 44 6.51 -5.21 28.70
C GLY A 44 5.30 -5.22 27.77
N GLN A 45 5.40 -4.60 26.59
CA GLN A 45 4.31 -4.46 25.63
C GLN A 45 4.37 -5.57 24.59
N GLU A 46 3.21 -6.09 24.20
CA GLU A 46 3.09 -6.86 22.97
C GLU A 46 3.10 -5.93 21.73
N ALA A 47 3.72 -6.36 20.64
CA ALA A 47 3.79 -5.59 19.42
C ALA A 47 3.40 -6.42 18.18
N VAL A 48 2.71 -5.78 17.24
CA VAL A 48 2.44 -6.31 15.90
C VAL A 48 3.12 -5.42 14.88
N VAL A 49 4.11 -5.95 14.18
CA VAL A 49 4.84 -5.27 13.10
C VAL A 49 4.18 -5.64 11.78
N ILE A 50 3.49 -4.69 11.16
CA ILE A 50 2.82 -4.87 9.87
C ILE A 50 3.75 -4.32 8.79
N THR A 51 4.05 -5.12 7.77
CA THR A 51 4.97 -4.74 6.71
C THR A 51 4.28 -4.76 5.35
N ILE A 52 4.84 -4.03 4.40
CA ILE A 52 4.51 -4.16 2.98
C ILE A 52 4.64 -5.63 2.54
N SER A 53 3.91 -6.01 1.50
CA SER A 53 3.98 -7.36 0.93
C SER A 53 5.41 -7.87 0.76
N SER A 54 5.66 -9.08 1.25
CA SER A 54 6.91 -9.83 1.03
C SER A 54 7.20 -10.09 -0.45
N ALA A 55 6.16 -10.11 -1.30
CA ALA A 55 6.31 -10.25 -2.74
C ALA A 55 6.79 -8.96 -3.44
N LEU A 56 6.76 -7.80 -2.75
CA LEU A 56 7.17 -6.49 -3.30
C LEU A 56 8.46 -5.95 -2.69
N SER A 57 8.79 -6.35 -1.47
CA SER A 57 9.96 -5.85 -0.74
C SER A 57 10.47 -6.86 0.27
N GLY A 58 11.78 -6.92 0.49
CA GLY A 58 12.41 -7.68 1.56
C GLY A 58 12.20 -7.09 2.98
N THR A 59 11.29 -6.12 3.14
CA THR A 59 11.00 -5.50 4.44
C THR A 59 10.46 -6.50 5.46
N TYR A 60 9.62 -7.44 5.00
CA TYR A 60 9.10 -8.53 5.84
C TYR A 60 10.22 -9.42 6.37
N GLU A 61 11.14 -9.84 5.50
CA GLU A 61 12.30 -10.65 5.87
C GLU A 61 13.22 -9.90 6.84
N SER A 62 13.45 -8.59 6.62
CA SER A 62 14.21 -7.75 7.54
C SER A 62 13.58 -7.72 8.95
N ALA A 63 12.26 -7.62 9.02
CA ALA A 63 11.54 -7.61 10.29
C ALA A 63 11.60 -8.99 10.99
N LEU A 64 11.50 -10.10 10.23
CA LEU A 64 11.66 -11.46 10.78
C LEU A 64 13.07 -11.69 11.33
N MET A 65 14.11 -11.24 10.59
CA MET A 65 15.50 -11.32 11.05
C MET A 65 15.74 -10.52 12.34
N ALA A 66 15.04 -9.42 12.52
CA ALA A 66 15.07 -8.64 13.76
C ALA A 66 14.36 -9.38 14.90
N GLN A 67 13.17 -9.91 14.65
CA GLN A 67 12.43 -10.70 15.63
C GLN A 67 13.24 -11.89 16.13
N ASP A 68 13.98 -12.56 15.24
CA ASP A 68 14.84 -13.69 15.59
C ASP A 68 15.98 -13.35 16.54
N GLN A 69 16.38 -12.09 16.64
CA GLN A 69 17.42 -11.60 17.54
C GLN A 69 16.87 -11.15 18.91
N LEU A 70 15.56 -11.17 19.12
CA LEU A 70 14.96 -10.80 20.40
C LEU A 70 15.06 -11.95 21.41
N ASP A 71 15.35 -11.63 22.66
CA ASP A 71 15.27 -12.60 23.76
C ASP A 71 13.79 -12.97 24.04
N GLN A 72 12.89 -12.02 23.88
CA GLN A 72 11.44 -12.14 24.14
C GLN A 72 10.65 -12.19 22.84
N LYS A 73 10.97 -13.13 21.95
CA LYS A 73 10.35 -13.27 20.62
C LYS A 73 8.81 -13.33 20.66
N ASP A 74 8.27 -13.95 21.69
CA ASP A 74 6.83 -14.15 21.84
C ASP A 74 6.05 -12.85 22.09
N GLN A 75 6.73 -11.76 22.46
CA GLN A 75 6.06 -10.46 22.64
C GLN A 75 5.82 -9.74 21.31
N VAL A 76 6.55 -10.07 20.27
CA VAL A 76 6.46 -9.42 18.96
C VAL A 76 5.94 -10.39 17.91
N ALA A 77 5.07 -9.93 17.04
CA ALA A 77 4.65 -10.67 15.86
C ALA A 77 4.90 -9.84 14.59
N VAL A 78 5.42 -10.45 13.56
CA VAL A 78 5.61 -9.83 12.23
C VAL A 78 4.50 -10.32 11.30
N PHE A 79 3.78 -9.40 10.68
CA PHE A 79 2.64 -9.68 9.82
C PHE A 79 2.89 -9.18 8.39
N ASP A 80 2.93 -10.10 7.43
CA ASP A 80 2.95 -9.77 6.01
C ASP A 80 1.57 -9.27 5.57
N SER A 81 1.46 -8.00 5.23
CA SER A 81 0.20 -7.41 4.80
C SER A 81 -0.30 -7.98 3.46
N ARG A 82 0.59 -8.52 2.63
CA ARG A 82 0.33 -8.89 1.23
C ARG A 82 -0.31 -7.78 0.41
N THR A 83 -0.02 -6.54 0.78
CA THR A 83 -0.47 -5.35 0.08
C THR A 83 0.62 -4.27 0.16
N ALA A 84 0.31 -3.06 -0.26
CA ALA A 84 1.23 -1.94 -0.23
C ALA A 84 0.49 -0.64 0.04
N SER A 85 1.23 0.39 0.46
CA SER A 85 0.73 1.77 0.55
C SER A 85 -0.52 1.86 1.44
N LEU A 86 -1.63 2.38 0.91
CA LEU A 86 -2.86 2.60 1.67
C LEU A 86 -3.53 1.29 2.13
N GLY A 87 -3.34 0.19 1.41
CA GLY A 87 -3.83 -1.11 1.85
C GLY A 87 -3.12 -1.59 3.11
N GLU A 88 -1.80 -1.40 3.20
CA GLU A 88 -1.03 -1.64 4.42
C GLU A 88 -1.45 -0.69 5.53
N GLY A 89 -1.60 0.60 5.22
CA GLY A 89 -2.09 1.61 6.16
C GLY A 89 -3.47 1.27 6.75
N LEU A 90 -4.39 0.74 5.94
CA LEU A 90 -5.69 0.28 6.42
C LEU A 90 -5.55 -0.85 7.44
N LEU A 91 -4.66 -1.80 7.22
CA LEU A 91 -4.40 -2.88 8.19
C LEU A 91 -3.81 -2.35 9.50
N VAL A 92 -2.92 -1.34 9.43
CA VAL A 92 -2.36 -0.66 10.61
C VAL A 92 -3.46 0.04 11.40
N LEU A 93 -4.32 0.82 10.74
CA LEU A 93 -5.47 1.48 11.39
C LEU A 93 -6.39 0.47 12.07
N LYS A 94 -6.67 -0.65 11.41
CA LYS A 94 -7.51 -1.71 12.00
C LYS A 94 -6.83 -2.42 13.17
N ALA A 95 -5.52 -2.61 13.13
CA ALA A 95 -4.78 -3.15 14.26
C ALA A 95 -4.82 -2.21 15.46
N GLN A 96 -4.66 -0.91 15.21
CA GLN A 96 -4.76 0.13 16.25
C GLN A 96 -6.15 0.15 16.89
N GLU A 97 -7.24 0.20 16.10
CA GLU A 97 -8.61 0.15 16.60
C GLU A 97 -8.85 -1.06 17.52
N MET A 98 -8.34 -2.23 17.13
CA MET A 98 -8.48 -3.46 17.92
C MET A 98 -7.65 -3.42 19.21
N ALA A 99 -6.42 -2.88 19.16
CA ALA A 99 -5.59 -2.71 20.34
C ALA A 99 -6.21 -1.73 21.35
N GLU A 100 -6.77 -0.61 20.89
CA GLU A 100 -7.50 0.37 21.71
C GLU A 100 -8.76 -0.23 22.32
N ALA A 101 -9.39 -1.20 21.65
CA ALA A 101 -10.52 -1.97 22.18
C ALA A 101 -10.09 -3.07 23.16
N GLY A 102 -8.78 -3.23 23.44
CA GLY A 102 -8.24 -4.17 24.42
C GLY A 102 -8.02 -5.60 23.90
N LEU A 103 -8.03 -5.83 22.59
CA LEU A 103 -7.72 -7.14 22.03
C LEU A 103 -6.22 -7.45 22.18
N GLY A 104 -5.90 -8.69 22.54
CA GLY A 104 -4.53 -9.19 22.59
C GLY A 104 -3.94 -9.43 21.19
N LYS A 105 -2.60 -9.49 21.11
CA LYS A 105 -1.85 -9.68 19.86
C LYS A 105 -2.37 -10.85 19.01
N SER A 106 -2.65 -11.99 19.62
CA SER A 106 -3.13 -13.18 18.91
C SER A 106 -4.50 -12.98 18.26
N GLU A 107 -5.39 -12.25 18.91
CA GLU A 107 -6.71 -11.91 18.38
C GLU A 107 -6.60 -10.92 17.25
N ILE A 108 -5.75 -9.89 17.41
CA ILE A 108 -5.44 -8.89 16.37
C ILE A 108 -4.92 -9.59 15.10
N LEU A 109 -3.95 -10.49 15.21
CA LEU A 109 -3.40 -11.24 14.07
C LEU A 109 -4.45 -12.08 13.34
N LYS A 110 -5.35 -12.71 14.10
CA LYS A 110 -6.45 -13.49 13.54
C LYS A 110 -7.41 -12.60 12.75
N GLU A 111 -7.78 -11.46 13.30
CA GLU A 111 -8.67 -10.52 12.62
C GLU A 111 -7.99 -9.85 11.42
N LEU A 112 -6.73 -9.43 11.54
CA LEU A 112 -5.95 -8.92 10.41
C LEU A 112 -5.86 -9.92 9.26
N THR A 113 -5.75 -11.22 9.55
CA THR A 113 -5.74 -12.27 8.53
C THR A 113 -7.08 -12.32 7.77
N LYS A 114 -8.20 -12.16 8.48
CA LYS A 114 -9.52 -12.09 7.86
C LYS A 114 -9.70 -10.81 7.03
N ILE A 115 -9.28 -9.65 7.57
CA ILE A 115 -9.35 -8.38 6.86
C ILE A 115 -8.50 -8.44 5.59
N ARG A 116 -7.24 -8.90 5.68
CA ARG A 116 -6.34 -9.08 4.54
C ARG A 116 -6.95 -9.93 3.43
N SER A 117 -7.65 -11.02 3.77
CA SER A 117 -8.28 -11.91 2.78
C SER A 117 -9.42 -11.24 1.99
N ARG A 118 -9.98 -10.16 2.51
CA ARG A 118 -11.08 -9.37 1.94
C ARG A 118 -10.62 -8.03 1.40
N LEU A 119 -9.39 -7.62 1.71
CA LEU A 119 -8.83 -6.36 1.27
C LEU A 119 -8.70 -6.38 -0.26
N PHE A 120 -9.17 -5.31 -0.88
CA PHE A 120 -9.12 -5.11 -2.30
C PHE A 120 -8.38 -3.79 -2.60
N SER A 121 -7.38 -3.86 -3.46
CA SER A 121 -6.59 -2.70 -3.88
C SER A 121 -6.51 -2.66 -5.39
N VAL A 122 -7.07 -1.61 -5.99
CA VAL A 122 -7.05 -1.35 -7.43
C VAL A 122 -6.57 0.06 -7.71
N PHE A 123 -5.80 0.23 -8.77
CA PHE A 123 -5.25 1.54 -9.12
C PHE A 123 -4.96 1.66 -10.61
N THR A 124 -4.79 2.89 -11.09
CA THR A 124 -4.35 3.19 -12.45
C THR A 124 -3.14 4.10 -12.43
N LEU A 125 -2.27 3.94 -13.41
CA LEU A 125 -1.07 4.74 -13.61
C LEU A 125 -1.06 5.34 -15.01
N ASP A 126 -0.31 6.39 -15.19
CA ASP A 126 -0.10 6.95 -16.53
C ASP A 126 0.82 6.09 -17.39
N THR A 127 1.77 5.42 -16.77
CA THR A 127 2.72 4.52 -17.41
C THR A 127 3.10 3.37 -16.49
N LEU A 128 3.51 2.23 -17.04
CA LEU A 128 4.10 1.11 -16.28
C LEU A 128 5.62 1.21 -16.14
N GLU A 129 6.22 2.26 -16.69
CA GLU A 129 7.67 2.41 -16.77
C GLU A 129 8.36 2.32 -15.41
N TYR A 130 7.81 3.03 -14.40
CA TYR A 130 8.37 3.07 -13.06
C TYR A 130 8.26 1.72 -12.35
N LEU A 131 7.11 1.07 -12.42
CA LEU A 131 6.93 -0.29 -11.88
C LEU A 131 7.84 -1.31 -12.55
N GLN A 132 8.03 -1.21 -13.89
CA GLN A 132 8.87 -2.13 -14.65
C GLN A 132 10.36 -1.91 -14.35
N LYS A 133 10.82 -0.66 -14.37
CA LYS A 133 12.20 -0.32 -14.03
C LYS A 133 12.53 -0.61 -12.58
N GLY A 134 11.57 -0.43 -11.68
CA GLY A 134 11.66 -0.79 -10.28
C GLY A 134 11.59 -2.31 -10.02
N GLY A 135 11.20 -3.11 -11.00
CA GLY A 135 11.08 -4.57 -10.88
C GLY A 135 9.87 -5.05 -10.06
N ARG A 136 8.87 -4.21 -9.77
CA ARG A 136 7.65 -4.56 -9.03
C ARG A 136 6.52 -5.04 -9.93
N ILE A 137 6.72 -4.99 -11.24
CA ILE A 137 5.91 -5.71 -12.24
C ILE A 137 6.86 -6.42 -13.22
N SER A 138 6.52 -7.63 -13.66
CA SER A 138 7.37 -8.35 -14.60
C SER A 138 7.34 -7.70 -15.98
N LYS A 139 8.44 -7.88 -16.76
CA LYS A 139 8.49 -7.37 -18.14
C LYS A 139 7.35 -7.94 -19.00
N ALA A 140 7.01 -9.20 -18.83
CA ALA A 140 5.92 -9.83 -19.56
C ALA A 140 4.55 -9.22 -19.23
N GLN A 141 4.34 -8.84 -17.97
CA GLN A 141 3.12 -8.16 -17.52
C GLN A 141 3.09 -6.69 -17.94
N ALA A 142 4.25 -6.05 -18.06
CA ALA A 142 4.36 -4.66 -18.49
C ALA A 142 4.19 -4.47 -20.03
N VAL A 143 4.18 -5.55 -20.82
CA VAL A 143 3.96 -5.49 -22.28
C VAL A 143 2.50 -5.08 -22.55
N MET A 144 2.29 -3.79 -22.49
CA MET A 144 1.03 -3.15 -22.89
C MET A 144 1.19 -2.41 -24.20
N GLY A 145 1.92 -2.96 -25.17
CA GLY A 145 2.13 -2.39 -26.51
C GLY A 145 2.10 -0.84 -26.54
N ASP A 146 2.90 -0.19 -27.33
CA ASP A 146 2.95 1.27 -27.50
C ASP A 146 1.65 1.86 -28.12
N VAL A 147 0.50 1.40 -27.65
CA VAL A 147 -0.78 1.94 -28.11
C VAL A 147 -1.00 3.25 -27.38
N LEU A 148 -0.94 4.32 -28.15
CA LEU A 148 -1.14 5.69 -27.69
C LEU A 148 -2.40 5.80 -26.83
N ASN A 149 -2.24 6.40 -25.63
CA ASN A 149 -3.32 6.71 -24.70
C ASN A 149 -4.04 5.50 -24.05
N ILE A 150 -3.35 4.34 -23.90
CA ILE A 150 -3.86 3.23 -23.09
C ILE A 150 -3.36 3.40 -21.65
N LYS A 151 -4.29 3.36 -20.70
CA LYS A 151 -3.99 3.42 -19.26
C LYS A 151 -4.22 2.05 -18.62
N PRO A 152 -3.22 1.53 -17.88
CA PRO A 152 -3.35 0.27 -17.16
C PRO A 152 -4.26 0.43 -15.95
N ILE A 153 -5.07 -0.58 -15.70
CA ILE A 153 -5.72 -0.80 -14.41
C ILE A 153 -5.07 -2.02 -13.80
N LEU A 154 -4.54 -1.82 -12.61
CA LEU A 154 -3.74 -2.80 -11.87
C LEU A 154 -4.43 -3.13 -10.57
N GLU A 155 -4.12 -4.28 -10.03
CA GLU A 155 -4.53 -4.69 -8.69
C GLU A 155 -3.37 -5.31 -7.93
N VAL A 156 -3.49 -5.34 -6.61
CA VAL A 156 -2.65 -6.20 -5.77
C VAL A 156 -3.41 -7.49 -5.53
N ASN A 157 -2.91 -8.59 -6.05
CA ASN A 157 -3.56 -9.89 -5.93
C ASN A 157 -3.39 -10.51 -4.53
N LYS A 158 -4.00 -11.66 -4.28
CA LYS A 158 -3.97 -12.33 -2.97
C LYS A 158 -2.57 -12.79 -2.52
N GLU A 159 -1.67 -12.96 -3.48
CA GLU A 159 -0.25 -13.27 -3.24
C GLU A 159 0.57 -12.01 -2.94
N GLY A 160 -0.05 -10.83 -2.90
CA GLY A 160 0.61 -9.56 -2.65
C GLY A 160 1.43 -9.02 -3.82
N ARG A 161 1.18 -9.47 -5.05
CA ARG A 161 1.86 -9.02 -6.27
C ARG A 161 1.02 -8.01 -7.02
N ILE A 162 1.68 -7.05 -7.65
CA ILE A 162 1.02 -6.13 -8.59
C ILE A 162 0.83 -6.87 -9.91
N VAL A 163 -0.41 -6.94 -10.37
CA VAL A 163 -0.78 -7.59 -11.63
C VAL A 163 -1.70 -6.70 -12.46
N PRO A 164 -1.61 -6.77 -13.81
CA PRO A 164 -2.57 -6.13 -14.69
C PRO A 164 -3.94 -6.77 -14.54
N ARG A 165 -4.96 -5.95 -14.41
CA ARG A 165 -6.36 -6.38 -14.40
C ARG A 165 -7.04 -6.08 -15.72
N GLU A 166 -7.01 -4.81 -16.13
CA GLU A 166 -7.69 -4.33 -17.34
C GLU A 166 -6.89 -3.20 -18.00
N LYS A 167 -7.37 -2.75 -19.15
CA LYS A 167 -6.85 -1.60 -19.89
C LYS A 167 -8.00 -0.66 -20.24
N ALA A 168 -7.77 0.63 -20.09
CA ALA A 168 -8.74 1.65 -20.49
C ALA A 168 -8.11 2.62 -21.49
N ARG A 169 -8.91 3.11 -22.44
CA ARG A 169 -8.46 4.12 -23.40
C ARG A 169 -8.66 5.52 -22.84
N GLY A 170 -7.57 6.13 -22.38
CA GLY A 170 -7.55 7.47 -21.79
C GLY A 170 -7.82 7.47 -20.29
N ARG A 171 -7.24 8.46 -19.61
CA ARG A 171 -7.27 8.58 -18.14
C ARG A 171 -8.70 8.68 -17.60
N ARG A 172 -9.56 9.51 -18.19
CA ARG A 172 -10.95 9.66 -17.74
C ARG A 172 -11.72 8.33 -17.72
N ARG A 173 -11.51 7.46 -18.73
CA ARG A 173 -12.15 6.15 -18.77
C ARG A 173 -11.56 5.20 -17.74
N ALA A 174 -10.23 5.29 -17.50
CA ALA A 174 -9.58 4.49 -16.45
C ALA A 174 -10.14 4.85 -15.07
N ILE A 175 -10.27 6.14 -14.74
CA ILE A 175 -10.84 6.61 -13.48
C ILE A 175 -12.30 6.14 -13.32
N LYS A 176 -13.11 6.29 -14.36
CA LYS A 176 -14.49 5.79 -14.32
C LYS A 176 -14.54 4.28 -14.10
N ARG A 177 -13.65 3.52 -14.77
CA ARG A 177 -13.60 2.08 -14.63
C ARG A 177 -13.20 1.63 -13.22
N LEU A 178 -12.36 2.41 -12.50
CA LEU A 178 -12.07 2.16 -11.09
C LEU A 178 -13.33 2.20 -10.22
N LEU A 179 -14.24 3.16 -10.46
CA LEU A 179 -15.53 3.21 -9.76
C LEU A 179 -16.39 1.98 -10.04
N ASP A 180 -16.46 1.56 -11.32
CA ASP A 180 -17.22 0.37 -11.70
C ASP A 180 -16.65 -0.90 -11.02
N ILE A 181 -15.31 -1.04 -11.00
CA ILE A 181 -14.61 -2.16 -10.34
C ILE A 181 -14.87 -2.17 -8.84
N ILE A 182 -14.86 -1.01 -8.19
CA ILE A 182 -15.20 -0.91 -6.76
C ILE A 182 -16.63 -1.39 -6.50
N ALA A 183 -17.56 -1.13 -7.41
CA ALA A 183 -18.93 -1.62 -7.29
C ALA A 183 -19.06 -3.14 -7.54
N GLU A 184 -18.29 -3.66 -8.51
CA GLU A 184 -18.30 -5.08 -8.87
C GLU A 184 -17.72 -5.97 -7.76
N ASP A 185 -16.59 -5.55 -7.17
CA ASP A 185 -15.84 -6.34 -6.19
C ASP A 185 -16.08 -5.91 -4.74
N GLY A 186 -16.46 -4.66 -4.53
CA GLY A 186 -16.80 -4.15 -3.21
C GLY A 186 -18.11 -4.76 -2.70
N ARG A 187 -18.10 -5.18 -1.44
CA ARG A 187 -19.30 -5.69 -0.78
C ARG A 187 -19.67 -4.73 0.33
N GLU A 188 -20.98 -4.44 0.44
CA GLU A 188 -21.50 -3.60 1.54
C GLU A 188 -20.70 -2.29 1.71
N LEU A 189 -20.46 -1.56 0.62
CA LEU A 189 -19.65 -0.34 0.62
C LEU A 189 -20.12 0.68 1.66
N TYR A 190 -21.41 0.73 1.94
CA TYR A 190 -22.01 1.58 2.98
C TYR A 190 -21.46 1.29 4.39
N ASN A 191 -20.82 0.14 4.60
CA ASN A 191 -20.20 -0.27 5.87
C ASN A 191 -18.66 -0.32 5.79
N GLN A 192 -18.06 0.15 4.71
CA GLN A 192 -16.62 0.07 4.44
C GLN A 192 -15.94 1.43 4.61
N LEU A 193 -14.69 1.38 5.07
CA LEU A 193 -13.72 2.44 4.90
C LEU A 193 -13.07 2.29 3.51
N VAL A 194 -13.11 3.33 2.70
CA VAL A 194 -12.40 3.42 1.42
C VAL A 194 -11.28 4.44 1.55
N ILE A 195 -10.05 4.04 1.22
CA ILE A 195 -8.90 4.94 1.22
C ILE A 195 -8.43 5.16 -0.21
N ILE A 196 -8.38 6.41 -0.63
CA ILE A 196 -7.98 6.84 -1.97
C ILE A 196 -6.58 7.45 -1.90
N GLY A 197 -5.64 6.88 -2.68
CA GLY A 197 -4.28 7.40 -2.80
C GLY A 197 -4.06 8.13 -4.12
N HIS A 198 -3.27 9.18 -4.08
CA HIS A 198 -2.87 9.90 -5.29
C HIS A 198 -1.38 10.29 -5.26
N SER A 199 -0.78 10.36 -6.46
CA SER A 199 0.55 10.91 -6.69
C SER A 199 0.40 12.21 -7.47
N ARG A 200 0.42 13.38 -6.78
CA ARG A 200 0.34 14.73 -7.36
C ARG A 200 -0.94 15.02 -8.16
N CYS A 201 -2.06 14.37 -7.89
CA CYS A 201 -3.35 14.62 -8.54
C CYS A 201 -4.50 14.73 -7.52
N ALA A 202 -4.32 15.63 -6.55
CA ALA A 202 -5.27 15.82 -5.44
C ALA A 202 -6.68 16.19 -5.92
N GLU A 203 -6.80 17.08 -6.89
CA GLU A 203 -8.11 17.51 -7.45
C GLU A 203 -8.87 16.31 -8.06
N GLU A 204 -8.16 15.44 -8.79
CA GLU A 204 -8.75 14.24 -9.37
C GLU A 204 -9.17 13.24 -8.28
N ALA A 205 -8.37 13.10 -7.22
CA ALA A 205 -8.69 12.24 -6.08
C ALA A 205 -9.91 12.74 -5.30
N ILE A 206 -10.04 14.05 -5.12
CA ILE A 206 -11.22 14.68 -4.50
C ILE A 206 -12.47 14.43 -5.35
N ALA A 207 -12.40 14.72 -6.66
CA ALA A 207 -13.52 14.48 -7.57
C ALA A 207 -13.93 13.00 -7.59
N PHE A 208 -12.97 12.08 -7.57
CA PHE A 208 -13.22 10.64 -7.48
C PHE A 208 -13.92 10.27 -6.16
N ALA A 209 -13.46 10.83 -5.03
CA ALA A 209 -14.08 10.60 -3.71
C ALA A 209 -15.53 11.08 -3.66
N ASP A 210 -15.81 12.26 -4.25
CA ASP A 210 -17.17 12.82 -4.29
C ASP A 210 -18.09 11.96 -5.15
N GLU A 211 -17.62 11.48 -6.31
CA GLU A 211 -18.39 10.58 -7.17
C GLU A 211 -18.64 9.23 -6.49
N LEU A 212 -17.61 8.67 -5.81
CA LEU A 212 -17.71 7.44 -5.03
C LEU A 212 -18.77 7.56 -3.91
N LYS A 213 -18.71 8.65 -3.14
CA LYS A 213 -19.69 8.92 -2.07
C LYS A 213 -21.10 9.04 -2.62
N LYS A 214 -21.27 9.74 -3.73
CA LYS A 214 -22.58 9.93 -4.39
C LYS A 214 -23.18 8.62 -4.90
N LEU A 215 -22.34 7.72 -5.45
CA LEU A 215 -22.81 6.48 -6.07
C LEU A 215 -23.04 5.37 -5.05
N TYR A 216 -22.16 5.24 -4.05
CA TYR A 216 -22.10 4.04 -3.20
C TYR A 216 -22.26 4.32 -1.71
N ASN A 217 -22.24 5.60 -1.30
CA ASN A 217 -22.41 6.02 0.09
C ASN A 217 -21.57 5.19 1.09
N PRO A 218 -20.24 5.07 0.92
CA PRO A 218 -19.39 4.31 1.83
C PRO A 218 -19.44 4.93 3.23
N LYS A 219 -19.19 4.10 4.27
CA LYS A 219 -19.18 4.54 5.67
C LYS A 219 -18.21 5.69 5.89
N GLU A 220 -17.04 5.60 5.27
CA GLU A 220 -15.98 6.60 5.38
C GLU A 220 -15.12 6.60 4.12
N VAL A 221 -14.66 7.78 3.71
CA VAL A 221 -13.69 7.96 2.63
C VAL A 221 -12.56 8.83 3.12
N GLN A 222 -11.34 8.29 3.06
CA GLN A 222 -10.11 9.01 3.36
C GLN A 222 -9.31 9.23 2.08
N ILE A 223 -8.59 10.36 1.97
CA ILE A 223 -7.70 10.67 0.86
C ILE A 223 -6.30 10.87 1.42
N GLY A 224 -5.30 10.25 0.78
CA GLY A 224 -3.90 10.37 1.16
C GLY A 224 -2.98 10.55 -0.05
N GLU A 225 -1.95 11.35 0.10
CA GLU A 225 -0.90 11.47 -0.91
C GLU A 225 0.15 10.38 -0.74
N ILE A 226 0.53 9.76 -1.85
CA ILE A 226 1.53 8.69 -1.90
C ILE A 226 2.92 9.27 -1.59
N GLY A 227 3.63 8.63 -0.65
CA GLY A 227 4.98 9.02 -0.24
C GLY A 227 6.06 8.63 -1.26
N SER A 228 7.30 9.06 -1.03
CA SER A 228 8.41 8.93 -1.96
C SER A 228 8.81 7.48 -2.24
N THR A 229 8.72 6.60 -1.26
CA THR A 229 9.09 5.18 -1.42
C THR A 229 8.18 4.49 -2.44
N ILE A 230 6.87 4.64 -2.28
CA ILE A 230 5.90 4.09 -3.23
C ILE A 230 5.92 4.89 -4.53
N GLY A 231 5.98 6.24 -4.46
CA GLY A 231 6.03 7.15 -5.60
C GLY A 231 7.20 6.91 -6.57
N THR A 232 8.31 6.33 -6.09
CA THR A 232 9.42 5.91 -6.95
C THR A 232 9.00 4.83 -7.97
N HIS A 233 7.94 4.09 -7.68
CA HIS A 233 7.47 2.95 -8.48
C HIS A 233 6.11 3.21 -9.18
N THR A 234 5.56 4.43 -9.04
CA THR A 234 4.21 4.75 -9.60
C THR A 234 4.19 5.89 -10.60
#